data_fea6ccba393d5a5b74b7ed2b6aa06a17
#
_entry.id   fea6ccba393d5a5b74b7ed2b6aa06a17
#
_cell.length_a   1.000
_cell.length_b   1.000
_cell.length_c   1.000
_cell.angle_alpha   90.00
_cell.angle_beta   90.00
_cell.angle_gamma   90.00
#
_symmetry.space_group_name_H-M   'P 1'
#
loop_
_entity.id
_entity.type
_entity.pdbx_description
1 polymer ?
#
loop_
_entity_poly.entity_id
_entity_poly.type
_entity_poly.pdbx_seq_one_letter_code
_entity_poly.pdbx_strand_id
1 'polypeptide(L)'
;MSQSKELKENTRARQYIIDLHKKRSLIAMVASFVSIILAAYAIVASLVLYAKNGEKPIDLFQYFTVDSNTLTALGAMMILPYAIDGFRKKRFYCPKWAVYFYYIGVTCTTMVMLVAIFVISIVDFKNAFFGYNFYMYIICPIMILISFFLIESYYKITFKISLMAILPVFIYALVYIYKVIIVGEEAGGWKDIYYFAGNPVFSFCSMMATAIIVAVVIAFIYNKISTIREKKIVNNLWDDGVSEVEVKIEVFGLGRFMGKKEHKSYATLPLDIIFIIADKYHISREELIRVYVKGMLDGINYK
;
A
#
# COMPACT_ATOMS: atom_id res chain seq x y z
N MET A 1 40.36 21.84 11.39
CA MET A 1 40.00 20.96 10.25
C MET A 1 38.79 20.08 10.53
N SER A 2 38.50 19.74 11.77
CA SER A 2 37.36 18.88 12.19
C SER A 2 35.99 19.53 11.96
N GLN A 3 35.74 20.75 12.44
CA GLN A 3 34.42 21.42 12.35
C GLN A 3 33.87 21.65 10.93
N SER A 4 34.75 21.92 9.96
CA SER A 4 34.30 22.16 8.57
C SER A 4 33.89 20.86 7.86
N LYS A 5 34.49 19.75 8.22
CA LYS A 5 34.14 18.41 7.68
C LYS A 5 32.81 17.95 8.26
N GLU A 6 32.61 18.11 9.55
CA GLU A 6 31.38 17.80 10.28
C GLU A 6 30.18 18.64 9.78
N LEU A 7 30.39 19.92 9.51
CA LEU A 7 29.34 20.79 8.94
C LEU A 7 28.94 20.37 7.52
N LYS A 8 29.88 19.89 6.70
CA LYS A 8 29.64 19.41 5.34
C LYS A 8 28.90 18.06 5.35
N GLU A 9 29.26 17.15 6.21
CA GLU A 9 28.64 15.83 6.33
C GLU A 9 27.19 15.94 6.83
N ASN A 10 26.94 16.76 7.84
CA ASN A 10 25.63 17.08 8.37
C ASN A 10 24.71 17.70 7.29
N THR A 11 25.29 18.48 6.38
CA THR A 11 24.56 19.06 5.23
C THR A 11 24.20 17.99 4.19
N ARG A 12 25.11 17.02 3.94
CA ARG A 12 24.90 15.93 2.98
C ARG A 12 23.78 14.97 3.42
N ALA A 13 23.80 14.51 4.66
CA ALA A 13 22.77 13.64 5.20
C ALA A 13 21.38 14.30 5.20
N ARG A 14 21.32 15.59 5.56
CA ARG A 14 20.06 16.38 5.50
C ARG A 14 19.54 16.52 4.09
N GLN A 15 20.42 16.83 3.12
CA GLN A 15 20.02 16.96 1.73
C GLN A 15 19.51 15.61 1.18
N TYR A 16 20.22 14.53 1.48
CA TYR A 16 19.80 13.18 1.11
C TYR A 16 18.38 12.85 1.62
N ILE A 17 18.06 13.15 2.89
CA ILE A 17 16.73 12.92 3.46
C ILE A 17 15.66 13.76 2.76
N ILE A 18 15.95 15.03 2.46
CA ILE A 18 15.01 15.89 1.74
C ILE A 18 14.71 15.32 0.34
N ASP A 19 15.75 14.91 -0.37
CA ASP A 19 15.61 14.34 -1.72
C ASP A 19 14.89 12.98 -1.68
N LEU A 20 15.15 12.15 -0.67
CA LEU A 20 14.46 10.91 -0.42
C LEU A 20 12.96 11.13 -0.21
N HIS A 21 12.58 12.07 0.66
CA HIS A 21 11.16 12.39 0.90
C HIS A 21 10.48 12.92 -0.35
N LYS A 22 11.15 13.79 -1.12
CA LYS A 22 10.62 14.29 -2.40
C LYS A 22 10.39 13.18 -3.40
N LYS A 23 11.38 12.28 -3.55
CA LYS A 23 11.28 11.09 -4.42
C LYS A 23 10.13 10.17 -4.02
N ARG A 24 10.01 9.85 -2.73
CA ARG A 24 8.91 9.02 -2.20
C ARG A 24 7.55 9.64 -2.44
N SER A 25 7.42 10.95 -2.21
CA SER A 25 6.18 11.68 -2.48
C SER A 25 5.81 11.63 -3.96
N LEU A 26 6.78 11.84 -4.85
CA LEU A 26 6.56 11.77 -6.30
C LEU A 26 6.11 10.37 -6.73
N ILE A 27 6.79 9.33 -6.26
CA ILE A 27 6.43 7.94 -6.55
C ILE A 27 5.03 7.63 -6.04
N ALA A 28 4.70 8.00 -4.80
CA ALA A 28 3.38 7.77 -4.23
C ALA A 28 2.28 8.53 -5.00
N MET A 29 2.57 9.76 -5.43
CA MET A 29 1.65 10.56 -6.25
C MET A 29 1.38 9.89 -7.60
N VAL A 30 2.43 9.50 -8.33
CA VAL A 30 2.30 8.84 -9.65
C VAL A 30 1.59 7.49 -9.50
N ALA A 31 1.98 6.67 -8.52
CA ALA A 31 1.36 5.36 -8.27
C ALA A 31 -0.13 5.49 -7.91
N SER A 32 -0.49 6.48 -7.08
CA SER A 32 -1.89 6.75 -6.74
C SER A 32 -2.70 7.21 -7.96
N PHE A 33 -2.15 8.14 -8.77
CA PHE A 33 -2.79 8.58 -10.01
C PHE A 33 -3.02 7.42 -10.99
N VAL A 34 -2.01 6.60 -11.23
CA VAL A 34 -2.11 5.42 -12.10
C VAL A 34 -3.22 4.50 -11.61
N SER A 35 -3.26 4.18 -10.31
CA SER A 35 -4.28 3.31 -9.73
C SER A 35 -5.69 3.89 -9.86
N ILE A 36 -5.86 5.20 -9.64
CA ILE A 36 -7.16 5.87 -9.80
C ILE A 36 -7.62 5.82 -11.26
N ILE A 37 -6.74 6.15 -12.21
CA ILE A 37 -7.08 6.16 -13.63
C ILE A 37 -7.46 4.75 -14.11
N LEU A 38 -6.67 3.74 -13.74
CA LEU A 38 -6.93 2.36 -14.13
C LEU A 38 -8.27 1.85 -13.57
N ALA A 39 -8.52 2.09 -12.28
CA ALA A 39 -9.76 1.67 -11.64
C ALA A 39 -10.97 2.46 -12.19
N ALA A 40 -10.84 3.78 -12.40
CA ALA A 40 -11.89 4.59 -12.99
C ALA A 40 -12.23 4.15 -14.42
N TYR A 41 -11.21 3.87 -15.25
CA TYR A 41 -11.42 3.33 -16.59
C TYR A 41 -12.17 1.98 -16.54
N ALA A 42 -11.77 1.10 -15.62
CA ALA A 42 -12.41 -0.18 -15.40
C ALA A 42 -13.91 -0.01 -15.09
N ILE A 43 -14.24 0.87 -14.14
CA ILE A 43 -15.62 1.13 -13.72
C ILE A 43 -16.43 1.78 -14.87
N VAL A 44 -15.90 2.83 -15.48
CA VAL A 44 -16.61 3.55 -16.56
C VAL A 44 -16.84 2.66 -17.78
N ALA A 45 -15.85 1.86 -18.17
CA ALA A 45 -16.02 0.95 -19.30
C ALA A 45 -17.05 -0.16 -19.00
N SER A 46 -17.11 -0.66 -17.75
CA SER A 46 -18.18 -1.57 -17.32
C SER A 46 -19.55 -0.90 -17.41
N LEU A 47 -19.69 0.33 -16.91
CA LEU A 47 -20.95 1.10 -16.99
C LEU A 47 -21.41 1.28 -18.44
N VAL A 48 -20.50 1.62 -19.35
CA VAL A 48 -20.82 1.80 -20.78
C VAL A 48 -21.28 0.50 -21.42
N LEU A 49 -20.62 -0.63 -21.12
CA LEU A 49 -21.01 -1.95 -21.62
C LEU A 49 -22.40 -2.35 -21.13
N TYR A 50 -22.68 -2.17 -19.84
CA TYR A 50 -23.99 -2.45 -19.24
C TYR A 50 -25.10 -1.59 -19.85
N ALA A 51 -24.86 -0.28 -19.99
CA ALA A 51 -25.81 0.62 -20.61
C ALA A 51 -26.12 0.24 -22.08
N LYS A 52 -25.10 -0.20 -22.85
CA LYS A 52 -25.30 -0.69 -24.21
C LYS A 52 -26.13 -1.97 -24.29
N ASN A 53 -26.03 -2.82 -23.29
CA ASN A 53 -26.81 -4.07 -23.21
C ASN A 53 -28.22 -3.84 -22.66
N GLY A 54 -28.58 -2.61 -22.26
CA GLY A 54 -29.87 -2.30 -21.64
C GLY A 54 -30.02 -2.75 -20.20
N GLU A 55 -28.91 -3.11 -19.53
CA GLU A 55 -28.88 -3.55 -18.16
C GLU A 55 -28.80 -2.35 -17.19
N LYS A 56 -29.28 -2.54 -15.94
CA LYS A 56 -29.27 -1.48 -14.94
C LYS A 56 -27.87 -1.27 -14.39
N PRO A 57 -27.37 -0.03 -14.25
CA PRO A 57 -26.03 0.23 -13.71
C PRO A 57 -25.78 -0.33 -12.31
N ILE A 58 -26.84 -0.47 -11.50
CA ILE A 58 -26.72 -1.03 -10.14
C ILE A 58 -26.35 -2.52 -10.16
N ASP A 59 -26.68 -3.24 -11.22
CA ASP A 59 -26.40 -4.65 -11.37
C ASP A 59 -24.91 -4.93 -11.59
N LEU A 60 -24.12 -3.88 -11.88
CA LEU A 60 -22.66 -3.97 -11.92
C LEU A 60 -22.02 -4.41 -10.59
N PHE A 61 -22.62 -4.04 -9.47
CA PHE A 61 -22.11 -4.40 -8.14
C PHE A 61 -22.35 -5.87 -7.76
N GLN A 62 -22.98 -6.66 -8.65
CA GLN A 62 -22.96 -8.12 -8.55
C GLN A 62 -21.59 -8.73 -8.90
N TYR A 63 -20.67 -7.94 -9.51
CA TYR A 63 -19.33 -8.39 -9.86
C TYR A 63 -18.31 -7.85 -8.86
N PHE A 64 -17.66 -8.73 -8.13
CA PHE A 64 -16.61 -8.36 -7.18
C PHE A 64 -15.45 -7.60 -7.83
N THR A 65 -15.28 -7.74 -9.13
CA THR A 65 -14.30 -6.98 -9.92
C THR A 65 -14.54 -5.48 -9.84
N VAL A 66 -15.80 -5.05 -9.91
CA VAL A 66 -16.17 -3.62 -9.82
C VAL A 66 -15.96 -3.11 -8.40
N ASP A 67 -16.39 -3.88 -7.40
CA ASP A 67 -16.26 -3.54 -5.98
C ASP A 67 -14.78 -3.43 -5.57
N SER A 68 -13.95 -4.39 -5.99
CA SER A 68 -12.52 -4.39 -5.69
C SER A 68 -11.77 -3.22 -6.34
N ASN A 69 -12.08 -2.86 -7.59
CA ASN A 69 -11.53 -1.69 -8.25
C ASN A 69 -11.99 -0.39 -7.58
N THR A 70 -13.25 -0.32 -7.13
CA THR A 70 -13.77 0.83 -6.37
C THR A 70 -13.02 1.01 -5.05
N LEU A 71 -12.83 -0.06 -4.28
CA LEU A 71 -12.05 -0.02 -3.04
C LEU A 71 -10.61 0.43 -3.28
N THR A 72 -10.00 -0.05 -4.36
CA THR A 72 -8.64 0.33 -4.74
C THR A 72 -8.53 1.81 -5.11
N ALA A 73 -9.48 2.31 -5.90
CA ALA A 73 -9.53 3.73 -6.25
C ALA A 73 -9.68 4.61 -5.02
N LEU A 74 -10.58 4.26 -4.11
CA LEU A 74 -10.77 4.98 -2.84
C LEU A 74 -9.50 4.97 -1.99
N GLY A 75 -8.81 3.82 -1.89
CA GLY A 75 -7.54 3.73 -1.17
C GLY A 75 -6.45 4.61 -1.78
N ALA A 76 -6.32 4.61 -3.10
CA ALA A 76 -5.38 5.47 -3.80
C ALA A 76 -5.72 6.97 -3.65
N MET A 77 -7.01 7.32 -3.69
CA MET A 77 -7.49 8.69 -3.42
C MET A 77 -7.16 9.15 -2.00
N MET A 78 -7.18 8.25 -1.02
CA MET A 78 -6.80 8.57 0.36
C MET A 78 -5.29 8.85 0.51
N ILE A 79 -4.42 8.22 -0.30
CA ILE A 79 -2.97 8.46 -0.28
C ILE A 79 -2.59 9.75 -1.00
N LEU A 80 -3.27 10.06 -2.09
CA LEU A 80 -2.91 11.15 -3.01
C LEU A 80 -2.72 12.52 -2.34
N PRO A 81 -3.60 13.01 -1.44
CA PRO A 81 -3.42 14.29 -0.77
C PRO A 81 -2.13 14.36 0.05
N TYR A 82 -1.76 13.27 0.73
CA TYR A 82 -0.53 13.19 1.52
C TYR A 82 0.72 13.15 0.62
N ALA A 83 0.62 12.51 -0.54
CA ALA A 83 1.69 12.49 -1.51
C ALA A 83 1.93 13.89 -2.12
N ILE A 84 0.85 14.61 -2.46
CA ILE A 84 0.92 16.00 -2.97
C ILE A 84 1.51 16.94 -1.91
N ASP A 85 1.00 16.87 -0.67
CA ASP A 85 1.49 17.69 0.44
C ASP A 85 2.96 17.37 0.75
N GLY A 86 3.32 16.08 0.77
CA GLY A 86 4.68 15.62 0.97
C GLY A 86 5.65 16.11 -0.11
N PHE A 87 5.22 16.17 -1.38
CA PHE A 87 6.01 16.71 -2.46
C PHE A 87 6.26 18.23 -2.31
N ARG A 88 5.20 18.98 -1.95
CA ARG A 88 5.28 20.43 -1.72
C ARG A 88 6.16 20.77 -0.51
N LYS A 89 5.99 20.06 0.59
CA LYS A 89 6.72 20.28 1.84
C LYS A 89 8.08 19.58 1.90
N LYS A 90 8.46 18.83 0.85
CA LYS A 90 9.66 17.99 0.80
C LYS A 90 9.71 16.98 1.95
N ARG A 91 8.55 16.36 2.26
CA ARG A 91 8.36 15.56 3.45
C ARG A 91 7.17 14.63 3.29
N PHE A 92 7.45 13.38 3.00
CA PHE A 92 6.42 12.38 2.79
C PHE A 92 5.98 11.77 4.12
N TYR A 93 4.71 11.93 4.42
CA TYR A 93 4.03 11.23 5.49
C TYR A 93 2.67 10.76 4.98
N CYS A 94 2.39 9.49 5.12
CA CYS A 94 1.08 8.93 4.83
C CYS A 94 0.59 8.21 6.09
N PRO A 95 -0.64 8.46 6.57
CA PRO A 95 -1.15 7.81 7.77
C PRO A 95 -1.35 6.31 7.56
N LYS A 96 -1.16 5.52 8.62
CA LYS A 96 -1.27 4.05 8.59
C LYS A 96 -2.57 3.57 7.96
N TRP A 97 -3.68 4.17 8.37
CA TRP A 97 -5.00 3.76 7.91
C TRP A 97 -5.19 3.90 6.39
N ALA A 98 -4.61 4.94 5.76
CA ALA A 98 -4.69 5.12 4.31
C ALA A 98 -3.90 4.04 3.56
N VAL A 99 -2.70 3.70 4.04
CA VAL A 99 -1.88 2.61 3.47
C VAL A 99 -2.59 1.27 3.64
N TYR A 100 -3.18 1.01 4.80
CA TYR A 100 -3.88 -0.23 5.08
C TYR A 100 -5.18 -0.35 4.26
N PHE A 101 -5.91 0.75 4.10
CA PHE A 101 -7.10 0.75 3.25
C PHE A 101 -6.76 0.48 1.78
N TYR A 102 -5.69 1.11 1.28
CA TYR A 102 -5.22 0.83 -0.08
C TYR A 102 -4.75 -0.62 -0.23
N TYR A 103 -4.05 -1.17 0.76
CA TYR A 103 -3.66 -2.57 0.82
C TYR A 103 -4.86 -3.53 0.74
N ILE A 104 -5.96 -3.22 1.42
CA ILE A 104 -7.21 -3.98 1.35
C ILE A 104 -7.73 -4.02 -0.10
N GLY A 105 -7.82 -2.87 -0.76
CA GLY A 105 -8.25 -2.78 -2.16
C GLY A 105 -7.35 -3.59 -3.10
N VAL A 106 -6.03 -3.45 -2.96
CA VAL A 106 -5.03 -4.20 -3.75
C VAL A 106 -5.16 -5.71 -3.55
N THR A 107 -5.41 -6.16 -2.32
CA THR A 107 -5.65 -7.58 -2.02
C THR A 107 -6.89 -8.09 -2.74
N CYS A 108 -7.99 -7.33 -2.71
CA CYS A 108 -9.23 -7.67 -3.40
C CYS A 108 -9.04 -7.75 -4.93
N THR A 109 -8.37 -6.78 -5.54
CA THR A 109 -8.13 -6.79 -7.00
C THR A 109 -7.18 -7.91 -7.42
N THR A 110 -6.16 -8.22 -6.62
CA THR A 110 -5.25 -9.34 -6.87
C THR A 110 -6.00 -10.68 -6.76
N MET A 111 -6.91 -10.80 -5.81
CA MET A 111 -7.76 -11.98 -5.70
C MET A 111 -8.63 -12.17 -6.94
N VAL A 112 -9.26 -11.11 -7.46
CA VAL A 112 -10.04 -11.16 -8.71
C VAL A 112 -9.18 -11.69 -9.86
N MET A 113 -7.95 -11.22 -9.99
CA MET A 113 -7.01 -11.72 -11.00
C MET A 113 -6.77 -13.23 -10.88
N LEU A 114 -6.54 -13.73 -9.67
CA LEU A 114 -6.32 -15.16 -9.46
C LEU A 114 -7.57 -16.01 -9.76
N VAL A 115 -8.75 -15.51 -9.36
CA VAL A 115 -10.04 -16.17 -9.71
C VAL A 115 -10.22 -16.19 -11.23
N ALA A 116 -9.91 -15.10 -11.93
CA ALA A 116 -9.97 -15.07 -13.39
C ALA A 116 -9.01 -16.09 -14.03
N ILE A 117 -7.77 -16.20 -13.52
CA ILE A 117 -6.76 -17.11 -14.05
C ILE A 117 -7.10 -18.58 -13.75
N PHE A 118 -7.53 -18.90 -12.52
CA PHE A 118 -7.65 -20.29 -12.07
C PHE A 118 -9.08 -20.84 -12.10
N VAL A 119 -10.09 -19.99 -12.22
CA VAL A 119 -11.50 -20.42 -12.23
C VAL A 119 -12.16 -20.05 -13.54
N ILE A 120 -12.24 -18.76 -13.89
CA ILE A 120 -12.98 -18.29 -15.07
C ILE A 120 -12.34 -18.81 -16.36
N SER A 121 -11.01 -18.81 -16.44
CA SER A 121 -10.30 -19.25 -17.64
C SER A 121 -10.47 -20.74 -17.96
N ILE A 122 -10.73 -21.56 -16.95
CA ILE A 122 -10.98 -23.01 -17.14
C ILE A 122 -12.33 -23.24 -17.82
N VAL A 123 -13.31 -22.39 -17.51
CA VAL A 123 -14.67 -22.52 -18.05
C VAL A 123 -14.82 -21.75 -19.35
N ASP A 124 -14.30 -20.55 -19.41
CA ASP A 124 -14.38 -19.68 -20.58
C ASP A 124 -13.09 -18.87 -20.76
N PHE A 125 -12.08 -19.53 -21.32
CA PHE A 125 -10.76 -18.95 -21.58
C PHE A 125 -10.85 -17.69 -22.45
N LYS A 126 -11.71 -17.70 -23.47
CA LYS A 126 -11.83 -16.59 -24.41
C LYS A 126 -12.39 -15.35 -23.72
N ASN A 127 -13.43 -15.49 -22.90
CA ASN A 127 -13.99 -14.38 -22.16
C ASN A 127 -13.06 -13.89 -21.05
N ALA A 128 -12.25 -14.77 -20.42
CA ALA A 128 -11.32 -14.36 -19.39
C ALA A 128 -10.15 -13.51 -19.92
N PHE A 129 -9.63 -13.83 -21.12
CA PHE A 129 -8.35 -13.29 -21.59
C PHE A 129 -8.42 -12.45 -22.88
N PHE A 130 -9.60 -12.13 -23.39
CA PHE A 130 -9.73 -11.31 -24.58
C PHE A 130 -10.51 -10.01 -24.32
N GLY A 131 -10.13 -9.00 -25.09
CA GLY A 131 -10.81 -7.72 -25.09
C GLY A 131 -10.75 -7.00 -23.74
N TYR A 132 -11.86 -6.42 -23.35
CA TYR A 132 -12.00 -5.65 -22.12
C TYR A 132 -11.73 -6.47 -20.83
N ASN A 133 -12.14 -7.74 -20.82
CA ASN A 133 -11.96 -8.62 -19.67
C ASN A 133 -10.48 -8.88 -19.34
N PHE A 134 -9.64 -9.01 -20.38
CA PHE A 134 -8.19 -9.12 -20.17
C PHE A 134 -7.61 -7.89 -19.44
N TYR A 135 -8.07 -6.70 -19.83
CA TYR A 135 -7.69 -5.49 -19.15
C TYR A 135 -8.12 -5.51 -17.67
N MET A 136 -9.39 -5.82 -17.40
CA MET A 136 -9.97 -5.82 -16.07
C MET A 136 -9.37 -6.84 -15.12
N TYR A 137 -9.16 -8.05 -15.63
CA TYR A 137 -8.75 -9.18 -14.80
C TYR A 137 -7.23 -9.33 -14.69
N ILE A 138 -6.46 -8.82 -15.64
CA ILE A 138 -5.01 -9.05 -15.67
C ILE A 138 -4.24 -7.73 -15.62
N ILE A 139 -4.42 -6.84 -16.60
CA ILE A 139 -3.60 -5.64 -16.71
C ILE A 139 -3.82 -4.70 -15.52
N CYS A 140 -5.07 -4.40 -15.21
CA CYS A 140 -5.42 -3.48 -14.14
C CYS A 140 -4.91 -3.98 -12.76
N PRO A 141 -5.19 -5.22 -12.31
CA PRO A 141 -4.66 -5.74 -11.05
C PRO A 141 -3.13 -5.79 -10.97
N ILE A 142 -2.43 -6.18 -12.04
CA ILE A 142 -0.96 -6.20 -12.06
C ILE A 142 -0.40 -4.79 -11.87
N MET A 143 -0.91 -3.81 -12.62
CA MET A 143 -0.45 -2.42 -12.53
C MET A 143 -0.74 -1.82 -11.15
N ILE A 144 -1.89 -2.12 -10.57
CA ILE A 144 -2.26 -1.71 -9.21
C ILE A 144 -1.32 -2.34 -8.18
N LEU A 145 -1.03 -3.63 -8.31
CA LEU A 145 -0.11 -4.34 -7.41
C LEU A 145 1.31 -3.74 -7.47
N ILE A 146 1.81 -3.47 -8.69
CA ILE A 146 3.10 -2.78 -8.89
C ILE A 146 3.06 -1.39 -8.24
N SER A 147 2.00 -0.63 -8.48
CA SER A 147 1.81 0.71 -7.90
C SER A 147 1.85 0.68 -6.37
N PHE A 148 1.21 -0.33 -5.76
CA PHE A 148 1.24 -0.51 -4.31
C PHE A 148 2.66 -0.81 -3.80
N PHE A 149 3.40 -1.71 -4.45
CA PHE A 149 4.77 -2.01 -4.06
C PHE A 149 5.74 -0.84 -4.26
N LEU A 150 5.42 0.09 -5.16
CA LEU A 150 6.21 1.31 -5.35
C LEU A 150 5.98 2.35 -4.23
N ILE A 151 4.81 2.35 -3.59
CA ILE A 151 4.52 3.26 -2.49
C ILE A 151 5.34 2.84 -1.27
N GLU A 152 6.30 3.69 -0.92
CA GLU A 152 7.13 3.50 0.25
C GLU A 152 6.43 4.07 1.48
N SER A 153 5.98 3.20 2.38
CA SER A 153 5.53 3.61 3.71
C SER A 153 6.43 3.01 4.78
N TYR A 154 6.47 3.70 5.91
CA TYR A 154 7.24 3.25 7.08
C TYR A 154 6.51 2.19 7.90
N TYR A 155 5.35 1.75 7.48
CA TYR A 155 4.50 0.85 8.26
C TYR A 155 4.57 -0.55 7.70
N LYS A 156 4.90 -1.49 8.56
CA LYS A 156 4.81 -2.92 8.25
C LYS A 156 3.34 -3.37 8.30
N ILE A 157 2.99 -4.22 7.37
CA ILE A 157 1.68 -4.87 7.36
C ILE A 157 1.77 -6.08 8.27
N THR A 158 1.07 -6.02 9.40
CA THR A 158 1.03 -7.12 10.37
C THR A 158 0.06 -8.20 9.92
N PHE A 159 0.19 -9.42 10.45
CA PHE A 159 -0.75 -10.51 10.19
C PHE A 159 -2.21 -10.12 10.51
N LYS A 160 -2.44 -9.36 11.59
CA LYS A 160 -3.76 -8.85 11.94
C LYS A 160 -4.36 -7.96 10.83
N ILE A 161 -3.56 -7.10 10.23
CA ILE A 161 -3.99 -6.25 9.10
C ILE A 161 -4.25 -7.10 7.85
N SER A 162 -3.46 -8.16 7.62
CA SER A 162 -3.70 -9.10 6.53
C SER A 162 -5.05 -9.80 6.67
N LEU A 163 -5.43 -10.18 7.89
CA LEU A 163 -6.77 -10.74 8.14
C LEU A 163 -7.89 -9.71 7.90
N MET A 164 -7.68 -8.44 8.23
CA MET A 164 -8.67 -7.39 7.93
C MET A 164 -8.90 -7.19 6.43
N ALA A 165 -7.91 -7.49 5.59
CA ALA A 165 -8.05 -7.39 4.14
C ALA A 165 -9.02 -8.42 3.54
N ILE A 166 -9.40 -9.45 4.31
CA ILE A 166 -10.35 -10.47 3.90
C ILE A 166 -11.79 -9.99 4.09
N LEU A 167 -12.02 -9.00 4.95
CA LEU A 167 -13.35 -8.55 5.33
C LEU A 167 -14.26 -8.18 4.13
N PRO A 168 -13.80 -7.41 3.12
CA PRO A 168 -14.64 -7.12 1.95
C PRO A 168 -15.02 -8.37 1.17
N VAL A 169 -14.07 -9.31 1.02
CA VAL A 169 -14.29 -10.59 0.34
C VAL A 169 -15.34 -11.42 1.10
N PHE A 170 -15.23 -11.47 2.43
CA PHE A 170 -16.17 -12.17 3.31
C PHE A 170 -17.59 -11.59 3.20
N ILE A 171 -17.73 -10.26 3.29
CA ILE A 171 -19.02 -9.58 3.17
C ILE A 171 -19.63 -9.86 1.79
N TYR A 172 -18.83 -9.70 0.73
CA TYR A 172 -19.28 -9.99 -0.63
C TYR A 172 -19.75 -11.45 -0.78
N ALA A 173 -19.00 -12.41 -0.25
CA ALA A 173 -19.35 -13.82 -0.32
C ALA A 173 -20.70 -14.12 0.36
N LEU A 174 -20.98 -13.51 1.51
CA LEU A 174 -22.28 -13.66 2.19
C LEU A 174 -23.42 -13.07 1.35
N VAL A 175 -23.23 -11.87 0.78
CA VAL A 175 -24.22 -11.24 -0.10
C VAL A 175 -24.43 -12.09 -1.36
N TYR A 176 -23.36 -12.62 -1.94
CA TYR A 176 -23.40 -13.46 -3.12
C TYR A 176 -24.18 -14.76 -2.86
N ILE A 177 -23.88 -15.47 -1.76
CA ILE A 177 -24.61 -16.67 -1.35
C ILE A 177 -26.11 -16.35 -1.16
N TYR A 178 -26.42 -15.26 -0.47
CA TYR A 178 -27.81 -14.83 -0.28
C TYR A 178 -28.52 -14.60 -1.62
N LYS A 179 -27.90 -13.85 -2.54
CA LYS A 179 -28.50 -13.47 -3.82
C LYS A 179 -28.60 -14.62 -4.81
N VAL A 180 -27.58 -15.49 -4.86
CA VAL A 180 -27.52 -16.61 -5.83
C VAL A 180 -28.31 -17.83 -5.35
N ILE A 181 -28.17 -18.19 -4.06
CA ILE A 181 -28.69 -19.47 -3.54
C ILE A 181 -30.05 -19.31 -2.86
N ILE A 182 -30.17 -18.24 -2.01
CA ILE A 182 -31.43 -18.09 -1.23
C ILE A 182 -32.51 -17.41 -2.07
N VAL A 183 -32.16 -16.30 -2.77
CA VAL A 183 -33.13 -15.59 -3.64
C VAL A 183 -33.29 -16.32 -4.96
N GLY A 184 -32.18 -16.68 -5.61
CA GLY A 184 -32.17 -17.32 -6.93
C GLY A 184 -32.49 -16.37 -8.10
N GLU A 185 -32.01 -16.72 -9.29
CA GLU A 185 -32.16 -15.88 -10.49
C GLU A 185 -33.62 -15.62 -10.85
N GLU A 186 -34.48 -16.62 -10.74
CA GLU A 186 -35.92 -16.51 -11.05
C GLU A 186 -36.70 -15.54 -10.16
N ALA A 187 -36.26 -15.35 -8.91
CA ALA A 187 -36.83 -14.38 -7.97
C ALA A 187 -36.12 -13.02 -7.94
N GLY A 188 -35.28 -12.72 -8.95
CA GLY A 188 -34.55 -11.46 -9.04
C GLY A 188 -33.23 -11.45 -8.27
N GLY A 189 -32.69 -12.61 -7.94
CA GLY A 189 -31.32 -12.78 -7.45
C GLY A 189 -30.28 -12.61 -8.55
N TRP A 190 -29.05 -12.96 -8.22
CA TRP A 190 -27.91 -12.85 -9.14
C TRP A 190 -27.67 -14.17 -9.88
N LYS A 191 -27.12 -14.05 -11.09
CA LYS A 191 -26.62 -15.19 -11.84
C LYS A 191 -25.41 -15.80 -11.15
N ASP A 192 -25.31 -17.12 -11.14
CA ASP A 192 -24.16 -17.82 -10.53
C ASP A 192 -22.93 -17.82 -11.42
N ILE A 193 -22.17 -16.73 -11.34
CA ILE A 193 -20.97 -16.50 -12.15
C ILE A 193 -19.74 -17.24 -11.58
N TYR A 194 -19.72 -17.47 -10.26
CA TYR A 194 -18.59 -18.09 -9.56
C TYR A 194 -18.88 -19.57 -9.15
N TYR A 195 -19.93 -20.17 -9.71
CA TYR A 195 -20.27 -21.59 -9.53
C TYR A 195 -20.50 -22.01 -8.08
N PHE A 196 -21.10 -21.13 -7.27
CA PHE A 196 -21.41 -21.41 -5.87
C PHE A 196 -22.56 -22.42 -5.72
N ALA A 197 -23.50 -22.47 -6.65
CA ALA A 197 -24.69 -23.33 -6.55
C ALA A 197 -24.35 -24.82 -6.51
N GLY A 198 -23.24 -25.24 -7.14
CA GLY A 198 -22.81 -26.63 -7.16
C GLY A 198 -22.38 -27.18 -5.78
N ASN A 199 -21.57 -26.38 -5.05
CA ASN A 199 -21.15 -26.70 -3.66
C ASN A 199 -20.83 -25.42 -2.90
N PRO A 200 -21.84 -24.78 -2.27
CA PRO A 200 -21.68 -23.46 -1.63
C PRO A 200 -20.60 -23.42 -0.54
N VAL A 201 -20.53 -24.47 0.28
CA VAL A 201 -19.58 -24.56 1.39
C VAL A 201 -18.15 -24.64 0.87
N PHE A 202 -17.90 -25.51 -0.12
CA PHE A 202 -16.60 -25.65 -0.72
C PHE A 202 -16.15 -24.36 -1.42
N SER A 203 -17.04 -23.75 -2.21
CA SER A 203 -16.75 -22.50 -2.92
C SER A 203 -16.44 -21.35 -1.95
N PHE A 204 -17.22 -21.24 -0.87
CA PHE A 204 -16.96 -20.25 0.18
C PHE A 204 -15.62 -20.48 0.88
N CYS A 205 -15.34 -21.70 1.34
CA CYS A 205 -14.08 -22.03 2.00
C CYS A 205 -12.87 -21.81 1.09
N SER A 206 -12.97 -22.22 -0.18
CA SER A 206 -11.92 -22.02 -1.20
C SER A 206 -11.65 -20.53 -1.44
N MET A 207 -12.70 -19.72 -1.56
CA MET A 207 -12.59 -18.28 -1.74
C MET A 207 -11.93 -17.61 -0.53
N MET A 208 -12.32 -17.98 0.70
CA MET A 208 -11.71 -17.47 1.92
C MET A 208 -10.25 -17.89 2.06
N ALA A 209 -9.93 -19.15 1.79
CA ALA A 209 -8.54 -19.64 1.83
C ALA A 209 -7.65 -18.87 0.82
N THR A 210 -8.14 -18.66 -0.41
CA THR A 210 -7.45 -17.90 -1.43
C THR A 210 -7.23 -16.45 -0.98
N ALA A 211 -8.23 -15.79 -0.42
CA ALA A 211 -8.13 -14.43 0.08
C ALA A 211 -7.09 -14.30 1.20
N ILE A 212 -7.04 -15.27 2.13
CA ILE A 212 -6.03 -15.31 3.20
C ILE A 212 -4.63 -15.44 2.63
N ILE A 213 -4.42 -16.38 1.72
CA ILE A 213 -3.11 -16.62 1.09
C ILE A 213 -2.64 -15.37 0.35
N VAL A 214 -3.50 -14.76 -0.47
CA VAL A 214 -3.19 -13.53 -1.21
C VAL A 214 -2.82 -12.40 -0.28
N ALA A 215 -3.63 -12.15 0.75
CA ALA A 215 -3.35 -11.09 1.72
C ALA A 215 -2.00 -11.30 2.41
N VAL A 216 -1.72 -12.49 2.91
CA VAL A 216 -0.45 -12.79 3.62
C VAL A 216 0.75 -12.69 2.67
N VAL A 217 0.64 -13.19 1.45
CA VAL A 217 1.73 -13.12 0.46
C VAL A 217 2.05 -11.67 0.07
N ILE A 218 1.04 -10.85 -0.22
CA ILE A 218 1.25 -9.43 -0.54
C ILE A 218 1.90 -8.71 0.64
N ALA A 219 1.42 -8.94 1.87
CA ALA A 219 1.99 -8.35 3.08
C ALA A 219 3.46 -8.76 3.28
N PHE A 220 3.78 -10.04 3.07
CA PHE A 220 5.14 -10.56 3.19
C PHE A 220 6.08 -9.90 2.18
N ILE A 221 5.69 -9.87 0.89
CA ILE A 221 6.48 -9.25 -0.18
C ILE A 221 6.69 -7.76 0.11
N TYR A 222 5.61 -7.03 0.46
CA TYR A 222 5.68 -5.61 0.79
C TYR A 222 6.64 -5.34 1.95
N ASN A 223 6.52 -6.09 3.04
CA ASN A 223 7.39 -5.94 4.20
C ASN A 223 8.86 -6.25 3.87
N LYS A 224 9.12 -7.26 3.03
CA LYS A 224 10.47 -7.59 2.59
C LYS A 224 11.08 -6.48 1.72
N ILE A 225 10.32 -5.96 0.76
CA ILE A 225 10.74 -4.82 -0.07
C ILE A 225 11.03 -3.60 0.81
N SER A 226 10.15 -3.28 1.76
CA SER A 226 10.33 -2.18 2.70
C SER A 226 11.65 -2.33 3.50
N THR A 227 11.92 -3.52 4.03
CA THR A 227 13.15 -3.79 4.79
C THR A 227 14.42 -3.64 3.92
N ILE A 228 14.38 -4.10 2.66
CA ILE A 228 15.51 -3.91 1.73
C ILE A 228 15.77 -2.42 1.46
N ARG A 229 14.71 -1.64 1.25
CA ARG A 229 14.81 -0.20 1.04
C ARG A 229 15.34 0.53 2.26
N GLU A 230 14.86 0.18 3.45
CA GLU A 230 15.35 0.74 4.71
C GLU A 230 16.85 0.51 4.91
N LYS A 231 17.33 -0.73 4.68
CA LYS A 231 18.76 -1.04 4.72
C LYS A 231 19.57 -0.20 3.72
N LYS A 232 19.06 -0.05 2.49
CA LYS A 232 19.72 0.78 1.46
C LYS A 232 19.80 2.25 1.88
N ILE A 233 18.77 2.78 2.55
CA ILE A 233 18.76 4.16 3.06
C ILE A 233 19.86 4.34 4.10
N VAL A 234 19.95 3.43 5.07
CA VAL A 234 20.97 3.50 6.14
C VAL A 234 22.37 3.39 5.54
N ASN A 235 22.58 2.53 4.56
CA ASN A 235 23.88 2.39 3.89
C ASN A 235 24.29 3.65 3.09
N ASN A 236 23.34 4.46 2.66
CA ASN A 236 23.59 5.68 1.91
C ASN A 236 23.66 6.94 2.80
N LEU A 237 23.28 6.85 4.08
CA LEU A 237 23.30 7.98 5.00
C LEU A 237 24.73 8.35 5.42
N TRP A 238 25.55 7.34 5.69
CA TRP A 238 26.94 7.51 6.17
C TRP A 238 27.87 6.48 5.54
N ASP A 239 29.12 6.92 5.35
CA ASP A 239 30.18 6.06 4.83
C ASP A 239 30.59 5.02 5.88
N ASP A 240 31.10 3.85 5.43
CA ASP A 240 31.66 2.84 6.33
C ASP A 240 32.92 3.39 7.01
N GLY A 241 32.95 3.36 8.35
CA GLY A 241 34.06 3.91 9.15
C GLY A 241 33.68 5.06 10.07
N VAL A 242 32.42 5.46 10.08
CA VAL A 242 31.90 6.46 11.03
C VAL A 242 31.87 5.84 12.44
N SER A 243 32.40 6.56 13.43
CA SER A 243 32.44 6.10 14.83
C SER A 243 31.04 6.15 15.48
N GLU A 244 30.85 5.37 16.56
CA GLU A 244 29.62 5.37 17.35
C GLU A 244 29.21 6.78 17.82
N VAL A 245 30.19 7.58 18.23
CA VAL A 245 29.97 8.96 18.71
C VAL A 245 29.47 9.86 17.59
N GLU A 246 30.08 9.76 16.40
CA GLU A 246 29.65 10.53 15.22
C GLU A 246 28.24 10.14 14.80
N VAL A 247 27.88 8.85 14.80
CA VAL A 247 26.51 8.37 14.53
C VAL A 247 25.51 8.97 15.52
N LYS A 248 25.82 9.03 16.80
CA LYS A 248 24.96 9.64 17.83
C LYS A 248 24.78 11.15 17.59
N ILE A 249 25.84 11.85 17.23
CA ILE A 249 25.79 13.28 16.91
C ILE A 249 24.92 13.54 15.67
N GLU A 250 25.07 12.73 14.62
CA GLU A 250 24.30 12.83 13.40
C GLU A 250 22.81 12.52 13.65
N VAL A 251 22.51 11.47 14.40
CA VAL A 251 21.12 11.09 14.76
C VAL A 251 20.47 12.18 15.61
N PHE A 252 21.22 12.80 16.55
CA PHE A 252 20.74 13.96 17.28
C PHE A 252 20.47 15.16 16.34
N GLY A 253 21.37 15.45 15.44
CA GLY A 253 21.23 16.50 14.44
C GLY A 253 20.04 16.30 13.50
N LEU A 254 19.78 15.04 13.10
CA LEU A 254 18.60 14.66 12.34
C LEU A 254 17.30 14.88 13.13
N GLY A 255 17.28 14.45 14.39
CA GLY A 255 16.18 14.71 15.31
C GLY A 255 15.89 16.21 15.44
N ARG A 256 16.92 17.01 15.70
CA ARG A 256 16.82 18.48 15.80
C ARG A 256 16.30 19.13 14.53
N PHE A 257 16.78 18.70 13.36
CA PHE A 257 16.29 19.19 12.07
C PHE A 257 14.80 18.86 11.86
N MET A 258 14.40 17.65 12.21
CA MET A 258 13.01 17.22 12.12
C MET A 258 12.15 18.00 13.10
N GLY A 259 12.57 18.25 14.33
CA GLY A 259 11.88 19.06 15.30
C GLY A 259 11.67 20.52 14.88
N LYS A 260 12.67 21.18 14.31
CA LYS A 260 12.58 22.58 13.85
C LYS A 260 11.57 22.82 12.73
N LYS A 261 11.42 21.87 11.83
CA LYS A 261 10.48 22.01 10.69
C LYS A 261 9.01 21.77 11.08
N GLU A 262 8.76 21.30 12.30
CA GLU A 262 7.53 20.61 12.62
C GLU A 262 6.80 21.11 13.84
N HIS A 263 6.38 22.34 13.82
CA HIS A 263 5.41 22.76 14.82
C HIS A 263 4.07 21.99 14.79
N LYS A 264 3.82 21.05 13.85
CA LYS A 264 2.47 20.42 13.75
C LYS A 264 2.37 18.98 13.23
N SER A 265 3.42 18.21 12.98
CA SER A 265 3.20 16.84 12.48
C SER A 265 4.41 15.93 12.60
N TYR A 266 4.17 14.74 13.04
CA TYR A 266 5.03 13.61 13.38
C TYR A 266 5.73 12.93 12.20
N ALA A 267 6.51 13.62 11.37
CA ALA A 267 7.45 12.95 10.49
C ALA A 267 8.73 12.66 11.26
N THR A 268 8.64 11.71 12.12
CA THR A 268 9.78 11.10 12.79
C THR A 268 10.53 10.21 11.81
N LEU A 269 11.85 10.14 11.94
CA LEU A 269 12.59 9.03 11.35
C LEU A 269 11.93 7.75 11.89
N PRO A 270 11.53 6.80 11.03
CA PRO A 270 10.85 5.62 11.53
C PRO A 270 11.73 4.87 12.53
N LEU A 271 11.12 4.38 13.57
CA LEU A 271 11.84 3.56 14.58
C LEU A 271 12.62 2.41 13.92
N ASP A 272 12.07 1.83 12.84
CA ASP A 272 12.72 0.76 12.09
C ASP A 272 14.06 1.20 11.48
N ILE A 273 14.16 2.43 10.96
CA ILE A 273 15.44 2.97 10.46
C ILE A 273 16.41 3.20 11.61
N ILE A 274 15.94 3.74 12.74
CA ILE A 274 16.77 3.90 13.95
C ILE A 274 17.30 2.54 14.43
N PHE A 275 16.49 1.50 14.40
CA PHE A 275 16.91 0.14 14.76
C PHE A 275 17.96 -0.42 13.81
N ILE A 276 17.80 -0.20 12.48
CA ILE A 276 18.80 -0.64 11.52
C ILE A 276 20.12 0.12 11.68
N ILE A 277 20.06 1.42 11.99
CA ILE A 277 21.25 2.22 12.34
C ILE A 277 21.92 1.66 13.60
N ALA A 278 21.14 1.40 14.65
CA ALA A 278 21.63 0.84 15.90
C ALA A 278 22.33 -0.51 15.68
N ASP A 279 21.71 -1.41 14.92
CA ASP A 279 22.26 -2.73 14.61
C ASP A 279 23.55 -2.62 13.74
N LYS A 280 23.60 -1.71 12.75
CA LYS A 280 24.78 -1.51 11.89
C LYS A 280 26.00 -1.00 12.65
N TYR A 281 25.80 -0.10 13.60
CA TYR A 281 26.89 0.55 14.35
C TYR A 281 27.05 0.01 15.78
N HIS A 282 26.40 -1.11 16.09
CA HIS A 282 26.47 -1.79 17.41
C HIS A 282 26.09 -0.90 18.61
N ILE A 283 25.18 0.05 18.38
CA ILE A 283 24.67 0.96 19.40
C ILE A 283 23.37 0.39 19.99
N SER A 284 23.15 0.58 21.30
CA SER A 284 21.89 0.19 21.92
C SER A 284 20.71 0.93 21.25
N ARG A 285 19.66 0.17 20.86
CA ARG A 285 18.45 0.73 20.24
C ARG A 285 17.80 1.78 21.12
N GLU A 286 17.74 1.54 22.43
CA GLU A 286 17.14 2.47 23.39
C GLU A 286 17.96 3.76 23.50
N GLU A 287 19.26 3.66 23.48
CA GLU A 287 20.16 4.80 23.52
C GLU A 287 19.99 5.67 22.27
N LEU A 288 19.96 5.07 21.09
CA LEU A 288 19.82 5.79 19.84
C LEU A 288 18.45 6.47 19.71
N ILE A 289 17.40 5.84 20.21
CA ILE A 289 16.06 6.45 20.31
C ILE A 289 16.10 7.66 21.24
N ARG A 290 16.73 7.55 22.41
CA ARG A 290 16.83 8.68 23.34
C ARG A 290 17.58 9.85 22.72
N VAL A 291 18.68 9.59 22.03
CA VAL A 291 19.47 10.62 21.30
C VAL A 291 18.60 11.31 20.26
N TYR A 292 17.87 10.56 19.46
CA TYR A 292 16.99 11.09 18.42
C TYR A 292 15.84 11.95 19.01
N VAL A 293 15.15 11.43 20.01
CA VAL A 293 14.05 12.13 20.70
C VAL A 293 14.56 13.40 21.39
N LYS A 294 15.74 13.35 22.02
CA LYS A 294 16.37 14.54 22.61
C LYS A 294 16.65 15.61 21.55
N GLY A 295 17.15 15.22 20.38
CA GLY A 295 17.34 16.12 19.25
C GLY A 295 16.01 16.73 18.78
N MET A 296 14.95 15.94 18.67
CA MET A 296 13.62 16.44 18.29
C MET A 296 13.08 17.49 19.26
N LEU A 297 13.15 17.21 20.56
CA LEU A 297 12.70 18.14 21.61
C LEU A 297 13.51 19.43 21.58
N ASP A 298 14.84 19.33 21.39
CA ASP A 298 15.69 20.51 21.20
C ASP A 298 15.30 21.31 19.97
N GLY A 299 14.98 20.63 18.87
CA GLY A 299 14.51 21.27 17.64
C GLY A 299 13.16 22.00 17.77
N ILE A 300 12.23 21.41 18.55
CA ILE A 300 10.90 22.01 18.82
C ILE A 300 11.05 23.26 19.68
N ASN A 301 11.91 23.21 20.70
CA ASN A 301 12.10 24.30 21.65
C ASN A 301 13.00 25.43 21.13
N TYR A 302 13.64 25.23 19.97
CA TYR A 302 14.51 26.24 19.36
C TYR A 302 13.64 27.24 18.57
N LYS A 303 13.29 28.37 19.25
CA LYS A 303 12.66 29.54 18.66
C LYS A 303 13.68 30.47 18.03
#